data_16e443ce7ece6f0825c3bb06b505736a
#
_entry.id   16e443ce7ece6f0825c3bb06b505736a
#
_cell.length_a   1.000
_cell.length_b   1.000
_cell.length_c   1.000
_cell.angle_alpha   90.00
_cell.angle_beta   90.00
_cell.angle_gamma   90.00
#
_symmetry.space_group_name_H-M   'P 1'
#
loop_
_entity.id
_entity.type
_entity.pdbx_description
1 polymer ?
#
loop_
_entity_poly.entity_id
_entity_poly.type
_entity_poly.pdbx_seq_one_letter_code
_entity_poly.pdbx_strand_id
1 'polypeptide(L)'
;MSDKRGIAHIFASYNNINITVTDPSGAETIAKCTGGMVVKADKDKGGPFAAMTAAQKIAESLKEKGFTTVDIRVRGYGGSKARSPGPGAQAAIRGLARNGIMVGRIEDVTPIPHDGCRKKGGRRGRRV
;
A
#
# COMPACT_ATOMS: atom_id res chain seq x y z
N MET A 1 -19.69 21.54 -3.76
CA MET A 1 -18.85 20.71 -2.91
C MET A 1 -17.42 20.74 -3.40
N SER A 2 -16.51 21.04 -2.51
CA SER A 2 -15.11 21.00 -2.86
C SER A 2 -14.64 19.55 -2.86
N ASP A 3 -13.96 19.15 -3.90
CA ASP A 3 -13.34 17.83 -3.98
C ASP A 3 -12.12 17.83 -3.08
N LYS A 4 -12.11 16.88 -2.14
CA LYS A 4 -10.96 16.73 -1.25
C LYS A 4 -9.96 15.75 -1.87
N ARG A 5 -8.69 16.07 -1.69
CA ARG A 5 -7.60 15.27 -2.21
C ARG A 5 -6.78 14.71 -1.05
N GLY A 6 -6.42 13.44 -1.16
CA GLY A 6 -5.60 12.79 -0.15
C GLY A 6 -4.43 12.08 -0.77
N ILE A 7 -3.58 11.49 0.07
CA ILE A 7 -2.46 10.66 -0.36
C ILE A 7 -2.68 9.25 0.16
N ALA A 8 -2.71 8.29 -0.75
CA ALA A 8 -2.83 6.88 -0.39
C ALA A 8 -1.44 6.26 -0.33
N HIS A 9 -1.03 5.89 0.88
CA HIS A 9 0.24 5.21 1.11
C HIS A 9 -0.01 3.71 1.07
N ILE A 10 0.50 3.03 0.06
CA ILE A 10 0.34 1.59 -0.10
C ILE A 10 1.67 0.91 0.19
N PHE A 11 1.74 0.20 1.30
CA PHE A 11 2.88 -0.64 1.63
C PHE A 11 2.52 -2.07 1.24
N ALA A 12 3.13 -2.56 0.16
CA ALA A 12 2.85 -3.90 -0.34
C ALA A 12 4.08 -4.78 -0.15
N SER A 13 4.00 -5.70 0.79
CA SER A 13 5.02 -6.73 0.97
C SER A 13 4.51 -8.04 0.37
N TYR A 14 5.34 -9.07 0.37
CA TYR A 14 4.91 -10.37 -0.12
C TYR A 14 3.96 -11.08 0.85
N ASN A 15 3.90 -10.64 2.09
CA ASN A 15 3.09 -11.27 3.14
C ASN A 15 1.86 -10.47 3.56
N ASN A 16 1.80 -9.21 3.20
CA ASN A 16 0.69 -8.35 3.64
C ASN A 16 0.61 -7.11 2.78
N ILE A 17 -0.51 -6.40 2.90
CA ILE A 17 -0.68 -5.10 2.28
C ILE A 17 -1.23 -4.13 3.32
N ASN A 18 -0.82 -2.88 3.25
CA ASN A 18 -1.22 -1.84 4.15
C ASN A 18 -1.59 -0.62 3.33
N ILE A 19 -2.84 -0.18 3.42
CA ILE A 19 -3.30 1.02 2.72
C ILE A 19 -3.68 2.06 3.75
N THR A 20 -3.02 3.20 3.74
CA THR A 20 -3.31 4.31 4.65
C THR A 20 -3.52 5.56 3.82
N VAL A 21 -4.65 6.22 3.99
CA VAL A 21 -4.94 7.48 3.30
C VAL A 21 -4.83 8.62 4.30
N THR A 22 -4.05 9.61 3.94
CA THR A 22 -3.82 10.79 4.79
C THR A 22 -4.21 12.05 4.02
N ASP A 23 -4.25 13.18 4.73
CA ASP A 23 -4.38 14.48 4.07
C ASP A 23 -3.06 14.80 3.32
N PRO A 24 -3.03 15.85 2.47
CA PRO A 24 -1.82 16.17 1.71
C PRO A 24 -0.60 16.49 2.58
N SER A 25 -0.80 16.95 3.81
CA SER A 25 0.31 17.23 4.73
C SER A 25 0.86 15.95 5.39
N GLY A 26 0.08 14.87 5.38
CA GLY A 26 0.45 13.62 6.03
C GLY A 26 0.19 13.59 7.54
N ALA A 27 -0.35 14.66 8.09
CA ALA A 27 -0.53 14.79 9.54
C ALA A 27 -1.75 14.02 10.06
N GLU A 28 -2.81 13.94 9.28
CA GLU A 28 -4.05 13.28 9.69
C GLU A 28 -4.31 12.02 8.86
N THR A 29 -4.55 10.89 9.53
CA THR A 29 -4.95 9.66 8.87
C THR A 29 -6.46 9.65 8.68
N ILE A 30 -6.90 9.53 7.44
CA ILE A 30 -8.32 9.59 7.09
C ILE A 30 -8.94 8.20 7.05
N ALA A 31 -8.24 7.24 6.44
CA ALA A 31 -8.71 5.86 6.35
C ALA A 31 -7.52 4.90 6.34
N LYS A 32 -7.73 3.70 6.85
CA LYS A 32 -6.67 2.70 6.96
C LYS A 32 -7.28 1.31 6.83
N CYS A 33 -6.63 0.44 6.08
CA CYS A 33 -7.01 -0.96 5.96
C CYS A 33 -5.80 -1.82 5.63
N THR A 34 -5.75 -3.02 6.15
CA THR A 34 -4.68 -3.97 5.89
C THR A 34 -5.22 -5.29 5.36
N GLY A 35 -4.36 -6.10 4.75
CA GLY A 35 -4.74 -7.43 4.29
C GLY A 35 -5.23 -8.31 5.43
N GLY A 36 -4.66 -8.17 6.61
CA GLY A 36 -5.09 -8.93 7.79
C GLY A 36 -6.47 -8.56 8.30
N MET A 37 -7.01 -7.43 7.89
CA MET A 37 -8.37 -7.01 8.26
C MET A 37 -9.44 -7.60 7.34
N VAL A 38 -9.08 -8.12 6.18
CA VAL A 38 -10.03 -8.60 5.17
C VAL A 38 -9.92 -10.09 4.88
N VAL A 39 -8.79 -10.72 5.18
CA VAL A 39 -8.60 -12.16 4.99
C VAL A 39 -8.04 -12.79 6.26
N LYS A 40 -8.37 -14.05 6.49
CA LYS A 40 -7.94 -14.77 7.70
C LYS A 40 -6.65 -15.57 7.50
N ALA A 41 -6.46 -16.13 6.31
CA ALA A 41 -5.28 -16.95 6.03
C ALA A 41 -4.05 -16.09 5.82
N ASP A 42 -2.96 -16.40 6.52
CA ASP A 42 -1.73 -15.61 6.44
C ASP A 42 -1.17 -15.53 5.02
N LYS A 43 -1.26 -16.62 4.26
CA LYS A 43 -0.77 -16.66 2.89
C LYS A 43 -1.49 -15.71 1.94
N ASP A 44 -2.72 -15.33 2.27
CA ASP A 44 -3.56 -14.49 1.41
C ASP A 44 -3.46 -13.00 1.71
N LYS A 45 -2.85 -12.63 2.84
CA LYS A 45 -2.79 -11.22 3.26
C LYS A 45 -2.07 -10.30 2.28
N GLY A 46 -1.08 -10.81 1.57
CA GLY A 46 -0.33 -10.03 0.58
C GLY A 46 -0.82 -10.21 -0.84
N GLY A 47 -1.87 -10.99 -1.06
CA GLY A 47 -2.35 -11.33 -2.41
C GLY A 47 -3.26 -10.28 -3.02
N PRO A 48 -3.55 -10.43 -4.33
CA PRO A 48 -4.40 -9.47 -5.03
C PRO A 48 -5.82 -9.36 -4.50
N PHE A 49 -6.41 -10.48 -4.07
CA PHE A 49 -7.77 -10.48 -3.52
C PHE A 49 -7.86 -9.62 -2.25
N ALA A 50 -6.93 -9.81 -1.33
CA ALA A 50 -6.89 -9.03 -0.09
C ALA A 50 -6.72 -7.54 -0.41
N ALA A 51 -5.85 -7.22 -1.37
CA ALA A 51 -5.59 -5.85 -1.78
C ALA A 51 -6.84 -5.19 -2.38
N MET A 52 -7.55 -5.90 -3.24
CA MET A 52 -8.79 -5.38 -3.85
C MET A 52 -9.87 -5.13 -2.81
N THR A 53 -10.02 -6.05 -1.85
CA THR A 53 -11.02 -5.92 -0.79
C THR A 53 -10.67 -4.76 0.15
N ALA A 54 -9.39 -4.62 0.49
CA ALA A 54 -8.92 -3.51 1.31
C ALA A 54 -9.15 -2.18 0.60
N ALA A 55 -8.85 -2.11 -0.70
CA ALA A 55 -9.08 -0.90 -1.49
C ALA A 55 -10.56 -0.54 -1.56
N GLN A 56 -11.44 -1.53 -1.67
CA GLN A 56 -12.89 -1.29 -1.65
C GLN A 56 -13.33 -0.65 -0.35
N LYS A 57 -12.86 -1.16 0.78
CA LYS A 57 -13.19 -0.58 2.10
C LYS A 57 -12.67 0.84 2.25
N ILE A 58 -11.45 1.08 1.78
CA ILE A 58 -10.86 2.42 1.79
C ILE A 58 -11.68 3.37 0.93
N ALA A 59 -12.08 2.94 -0.26
CA ALA A 59 -12.87 3.79 -1.17
C ALA A 59 -14.22 4.17 -0.55
N GLU A 60 -14.88 3.23 0.10
CA GLU A 60 -16.14 3.51 0.80
C GLU A 60 -15.96 4.55 1.90
N SER A 61 -14.92 4.41 2.72
CA SER A 61 -14.60 5.38 3.77
C SER A 61 -14.28 6.75 3.21
N LEU A 62 -13.55 6.82 2.11
CA LEU A 62 -13.19 8.09 1.47
C LEU A 62 -14.42 8.80 0.92
N LYS A 63 -15.33 8.06 0.31
CA LYS A 63 -16.57 8.64 -0.23
C LYS A 63 -17.43 9.25 0.88
N GLU A 64 -17.53 8.55 2.01
CA GLU A 64 -18.27 9.06 3.17
C GLU A 64 -17.69 10.36 3.70
N LYS A 65 -16.38 10.53 3.61
CA LYS A 65 -15.68 11.72 4.10
C LYS A 65 -15.51 12.80 3.03
N GLY A 66 -15.98 12.55 1.82
CA GLY A 66 -15.94 13.54 0.74
C GLY A 66 -14.64 13.59 -0.05
N PHE A 67 -13.78 12.61 0.10
CA PHE A 67 -12.54 12.52 -0.69
C PHE A 67 -12.83 11.85 -2.03
N THR A 68 -12.44 12.49 -3.11
CA THR A 68 -12.70 11.99 -4.46
C THR A 68 -11.44 11.65 -5.22
N THR A 69 -10.31 12.23 -4.86
CA THR A 69 -9.05 12.05 -5.58
C THR A 69 -7.95 11.70 -4.60
N VAL A 70 -7.09 10.76 -4.97
CA VAL A 70 -5.91 10.41 -4.19
C VAL A 70 -4.68 10.33 -5.09
N ASP A 71 -3.56 10.77 -4.56
CA ASP A 71 -2.26 10.49 -5.14
C ASP A 71 -1.73 9.23 -4.46
N ILE A 72 -1.11 8.35 -5.21
CA ILE A 72 -0.69 7.06 -4.69
C ILE A 72 0.82 7.00 -4.53
N ARG A 73 1.28 6.57 -3.36
CA ARG A 73 2.67 6.31 -3.07
C ARG A 73 2.81 4.85 -2.67
N VAL A 74 3.42 4.06 -3.54
CA VAL A 74 3.57 2.62 -3.38
C VAL A 74 4.98 2.31 -2.89
N ARG A 75 5.10 1.40 -1.92
CA ARG A 75 6.41 0.96 -1.48
C ARG A 75 6.40 -0.53 -1.13
N GLY A 76 7.57 -1.16 -1.32
CA GLY A 76 7.86 -2.47 -0.75
C GLY A 76 8.74 -2.32 0.49
N TYR A 77 9.41 -3.39 0.91
CA TYR A 77 10.29 -3.32 2.08
C TYR A 77 11.47 -2.37 1.88
N GLY A 78 12.11 -2.44 0.73
CA GLY A 78 13.29 -1.63 0.47
C GLY A 78 14.49 -2.05 1.29
N GLY A 79 15.46 -1.15 1.44
CA GLY A 79 16.68 -1.42 2.18
C GLY A 79 17.43 -2.63 1.61
N SER A 80 17.78 -3.57 2.47
CA SER A 80 18.47 -4.80 2.05
C SER A 80 17.51 -5.92 1.65
N LYS A 81 16.21 -5.67 1.72
CA LYS A 81 15.18 -6.64 1.34
C LYS A 81 14.69 -6.38 -0.09
N ALA A 82 13.43 -6.71 -0.37
CA ALA A 82 12.86 -6.52 -1.70
C ALA A 82 12.82 -5.04 -2.09
N ARG A 83 13.24 -4.74 -3.32
CA ARG A 83 13.28 -3.37 -3.84
C ARG A 83 12.08 -3.03 -4.71
N SER A 84 11.11 -3.93 -4.78
CA SER A 84 9.87 -3.71 -5.51
C SER A 84 8.68 -3.97 -4.60
N PRO A 85 7.53 -3.33 -4.88
CA PRO A 85 6.30 -3.62 -4.14
C PRO A 85 5.84 -5.06 -4.34
N GLY A 86 5.11 -5.59 -3.36
CA GLY A 86 4.57 -6.93 -3.44
C GLY A 86 3.40 -7.05 -4.43
N PRO A 87 2.85 -8.27 -4.57
CA PRO A 87 1.84 -8.53 -5.61
C PRO A 87 0.52 -7.79 -5.41
N GLY A 88 0.23 -7.32 -4.21
CA GLY A 88 -1.01 -6.62 -3.92
C GLY A 88 -1.06 -5.17 -4.41
N ALA A 89 0.09 -4.56 -4.71
CA ALA A 89 0.14 -3.13 -5.02
C ALA A 89 -0.71 -2.75 -6.23
N GLN A 90 -0.56 -3.46 -7.35
CA GLN A 90 -1.32 -3.17 -8.56
C GLN A 90 -2.81 -3.40 -8.36
N ALA A 91 -3.16 -4.47 -7.65
CA ALA A 91 -4.55 -4.79 -7.36
C ALA A 91 -5.20 -3.71 -6.49
N ALA A 92 -4.47 -3.16 -5.52
CA ALA A 92 -4.97 -2.09 -4.67
C ALA A 92 -5.25 -0.83 -5.48
N ILE A 93 -4.35 -0.46 -6.38
CA ILE A 93 -4.53 0.71 -7.25
C ILE A 93 -5.77 0.54 -8.14
N ARG A 94 -5.91 -0.64 -8.76
CA ARG A 94 -7.08 -0.95 -9.59
C ARG A 94 -8.36 -0.94 -8.78
N GLY A 95 -8.31 -1.47 -7.55
CA GLY A 95 -9.46 -1.48 -6.65
C GLY A 95 -9.96 -0.09 -6.32
N LEU A 96 -9.05 0.84 -6.02
CA LEU A 96 -9.43 2.22 -5.77
C LEU A 96 -10.09 2.85 -6.99
N ALA A 97 -9.51 2.66 -8.18
CA ALA A 97 -10.05 3.23 -9.42
C ALA A 97 -11.43 2.65 -9.75
N ARG A 98 -11.61 1.34 -9.58
CA ARG A 98 -12.90 0.68 -9.84
C ARG A 98 -14.01 1.16 -8.93
N ASN A 99 -13.67 1.55 -7.72
CA ASN A 99 -14.67 2.00 -6.74
C ASN A 99 -14.95 3.49 -6.83
N GLY A 100 -14.51 4.14 -7.88
CA GLY A 100 -14.88 5.52 -8.18
C GLY A 100 -13.97 6.58 -7.58
N ILE A 101 -12.84 6.19 -7.02
CA ILE A 101 -11.83 7.14 -6.55
C ILE A 101 -10.92 7.51 -7.72
N MET A 102 -10.77 8.78 -7.99
CA MET A 102 -9.87 9.24 -9.04
C MET A 102 -8.43 9.12 -8.57
N VAL A 103 -7.62 8.44 -9.37
CA VAL A 103 -6.19 8.28 -9.07
C VAL A 103 -5.42 9.40 -9.79
N GLY A 104 -4.72 10.20 -9.04
CA GLY A 104 -3.87 11.24 -9.58
C GLY A 104 -2.49 10.70 -9.90
N ARG A 105 -1.48 11.21 -9.21
CA ARG A 105 -0.11 10.79 -9.44
C ARG A 105 0.21 9.47 -8.74
N ILE A 106 0.95 8.60 -9.40
CA ILE A 106 1.43 7.34 -8.83
C ILE A 106 2.94 7.39 -8.74
N GLU A 107 3.48 7.20 -7.54
CA GLU A 107 4.93 7.20 -7.30
C GLU A 107 5.34 5.93 -6.59
N ASP A 108 6.48 5.36 -6.98
CA ASP A 108 7.11 4.28 -6.23
C ASP A 108 8.14 4.91 -5.29
N VAL A 109 7.87 4.81 -4.00
CA VAL A 109 8.71 5.41 -2.96
C VAL A 109 9.45 4.36 -2.13
N THR A 110 9.62 3.15 -2.68
CA THR A 110 10.37 2.09 -2.01
C THR A 110 11.78 2.59 -1.69
N PRO A 111 12.21 2.53 -0.42
CA PRO A 111 13.52 3.04 -0.05
C PRO A 111 14.63 2.16 -0.62
N ILE A 112 15.45 2.73 -1.48
CA ILE A 112 16.58 2.03 -2.11
C ILE A 112 17.85 2.68 -1.56
N PRO A 113 18.66 1.97 -0.76
CA PRO A 113 19.86 2.53 -0.19
C PRO A 113 20.97 2.66 -1.22
N HIS A 114 21.83 3.65 -1.01
CA HIS A 114 23.08 3.77 -1.76
C HIS A 114 24.12 2.90 -1.04
N ASP A 115 24.20 1.62 -1.42
CA ASP A 115 25.05 0.60 -0.81
C ASP A 115 24.49 0.01 0.50
N GLY A 116 23.94 0.79 1.38
CA GLY A 116 23.15 0.35 2.54
C GLY A 116 23.80 -0.68 3.46
N CYS A 117 22.97 -1.34 4.25
CA CYS A 117 23.39 -2.36 5.18
C CYS A 117 23.46 -3.75 4.54
N ARG A 118 24.23 -4.63 5.16
CA ARG A 118 24.37 -6.01 4.71
C ARG A 118 23.04 -6.77 4.83
N LYS A 119 22.80 -7.66 3.88
CA LYS A 119 21.61 -8.50 3.93
C LYS A 119 21.66 -9.49 5.08
N LYS A 120 20.48 -9.85 5.58
CA LYS A 120 20.32 -10.86 6.60
C LYS A 120 20.90 -12.20 6.14
N GLY A 121 21.48 -12.96 7.05
CA GLY A 121 22.00 -14.28 6.79
C GLY A 121 23.52 -14.39 6.83
N GLY A 122 24.21 -13.30 6.93
CA GLY A 122 25.65 -13.25 7.05
C GLY A 122 26.39 -13.70 5.79
N ARG A 123 27.69 -13.87 5.93
CA ARG A 123 28.61 -14.15 4.80
C ARG A 123 28.33 -15.49 4.12
N ARG A 124 28.03 -16.53 4.91
CA ARG A 124 27.80 -17.87 4.39
C ARG A 124 26.33 -18.19 4.17
N GLY A 125 25.47 -17.26 4.55
CA GLY A 125 24.04 -17.49 4.50
C GLY A 125 23.57 -18.54 5.50
N ARG A 126 22.30 -18.90 5.40
CA ARG A 126 21.71 -19.93 6.26
C ARG A 126 21.85 -21.30 5.62
N ARG A 127 22.44 -22.21 6.33
CA ARG A 127 22.48 -23.61 5.89
C ARG A 127 21.12 -24.24 6.14
N VAL A 128 20.64 -24.90 5.12
CA VAL A 128 19.39 -25.63 5.18
C VAL A 128 19.68 -27.11 5.34
#